data_275aff8d6b9011a0c5a2c336dcbc7843
#
_entry.id   275aff8d6b9011a0c5a2c336dcbc7843
#
_cell.length_a   1.000
_cell.length_b   1.000
_cell.length_c   1.000
_cell.angle_alpha   90.00
_cell.angle_beta   90.00
_cell.angle_gamma   90.00
#
_symmetry.space_group_name_H-M   'P 1'
#
loop_
_entity.id
_entity.type
_entity.pdbx_description
1 polymer ?
#
loop_
_entity_poly.entity_id
_entity_poly.type
_entity_poly.pdbx_seq_one_letter_code
_entity_poly.pdbx_strand_id
1 'polypeptide(L)'
;MKFTCDTKELSNACNNVIRAVSTKVTIPTIEGILIECGSDTLSLTGYDFEFGINTILSVDVVEPGAIVINAKVLCDIIRKLADVDVTVETNGTSVSIISGAAQYNITGIDAEDYPELPSVNDGFPFEISQSLIYSMIMQTLFAVADNEASKPVYTGLKFEIKENELTLIGVDGYRLAIRKEKINYSGDEMTFIVPKKTIREFVKIIDPESDENISINIGKRHIVSVSYTHLTLPT
;
A
#
# COMPACT_ATOMS: atom_id res chain seq x y z
N MET A 1 -0.72 2.54 -24.14
CA MET A 1 -1.14 3.29 -22.95
C MET A 1 -0.62 4.72 -23.03
N LYS A 2 -1.47 5.72 -22.75
CA LYS A 2 -1.06 7.12 -22.67
C LYS A 2 -1.95 7.89 -21.70
N PHE A 3 -1.35 8.59 -20.72
CA PHE A 3 -2.06 9.42 -19.76
C PHE A 3 -1.24 10.64 -19.35
N THR A 4 -1.92 11.65 -18.79
CA THR A 4 -1.31 12.84 -18.20
C THR A 4 -1.89 13.06 -16.79
N CYS A 5 -1.05 13.41 -15.84
CA CYS A 5 -1.45 13.68 -14.47
C CYS A 5 -0.53 14.71 -13.79
N ASP A 6 -0.95 15.18 -12.62
CA ASP A 6 -0.11 16.03 -11.76
C ASP A 6 1.13 15.26 -11.27
N THR A 7 2.30 15.89 -11.39
CA THR A 7 3.58 15.27 -11.03
C THR A 7 3.69 14.97 -9.52
N LYS A 8 3.11 15.81 -8.66
CA LYS A 8 3.17 15.61 -7.21
C LYS A 8 2.27 14.46 -6.79
N GLU A 9 1.07 14.34 -7.37
CA GLU A 9 0.16 13.23 -7.10
C GLU A 9 0.79 11.91 -7.53
N LEU A 10 1.37 11.85 -8.72
CA LEU A 10 2.10 10.67 -9.19
C LEU A 10 3.31 10.35 -8.30
N SER A 11 4.06 11.38 -7.88
CA SER A 11 5.20 11.20 -6.96
C SER A 11 4.77 10.63 -5.61
N ASN A 12 3.68 11.12 -5.05
CA ASN A 12 3.12 10.62 -3.79
C ASN A 12 2.67 9.17 -3.93
N ALA A 13 1.94 8.83 -5.00
CA ALA A 13 1.53 7.47 -5.29
C ALA A 13 2.72 6.52 -5.44
N CYS A 14 3.74 6.91 -6.22
CA CYS A 14 4.98 6.15 -6.37
C CYS A 14 5.69 5.93 -5.02
N ASN A 15 5.78 6.98 -4.17
CA ASN A 15 6.42 6.89 -2.86
C ASN A 15 5.65 5.98 -1.88
N ASN A 16 4.33 5.87 -2.01
CA ASN A 16 3.54 4.93 -1.23
C ASN A 16 3.78 3.50 -1.71
N VAL A 17 3.64 3.27 -3.01
CA VAL A 17 3.65 1.94 -3.60
C VAL A 17 5.04 1.27 -3.56
N ILE A 18 6.13 2.04 -3.70
CA ILE A 18 7.50 1.51 -3.63
C ILE A 18 7.81 0.81 -2.30
N ARG A 19 7.08 1.12 -1.22
CA ARG A 19 7.24 0.47 0.09
C ARG A 19 6.88 -1.01 0.08
N ALA A 20 6.01 -1.41 -0.85
CA ALA A 20 5.61 -2.81 -1.05
C ALA A 20 6.44 -3.51 -2.14
N VAL A 21 7.43 -2.85 -2.73
CA VAL A 21 8.29 -3.47 -3.74
C VAL A 21 9.50 -4.12 -3.07
N SER A 22 9.74 -5.38 -3.42
CA SER A 22 10.89 -6.12 -2.88
C SER A 22 12.18 -5.82 -3.67
N THR A 23 13.27 -5.58 -2.95
CA THR A 23 14.62 -5.42 -3.53
C THR A 23 15.45 -6.70 -3.48
N LYS A 24 14.88 -7.81 -2.98
CA LYS A 24 15.62 -9.04 -2.67
C LYS A 24 15.13 -10.28 -3.43
N VAL A 25 14.26 -10.11 -4.42
CA VAL A 25 13.63 -11.22 -5.14
C VAL A 25 14.24 -11.37 -6.53
N THR A 26 14.40 -12.62 -6.96
CA THR A 26 14.92 -13.00 -8.28
C THR A 26 13.92 -12.82 -9.44
N ILE A 27 12.73 -12.31 -9.17
CA ILE A 27 11.67 -12.14 -10.19
C ILE A 27 11.62 -10.66 -10.58
N PRO A 28 12.01 -10.30 -11.81
CA PRO A 28 12.11 -8.90 -12.25
C PRO A 28 10.81 -8.11 -12.17
N THR A 29 9.66 -8.76 -12.35
CA THR A 29 8.34 -8.10 -12.31
C THR A 29 8.02 -7.55 -10.92
N ILE A 30 8.44 -8.23 -9.85
CA ILE A 30 8.17 -7.82 -8.45
C ILE A 30 9.10 -6.67 -7.98
N GLU A 31 10.21 -6.42 -8.68
CA GLU A 31 11.02 -5.22 -8.48
C GLU A 31 10.41 -3.97 -9.13
N GLY A 32 9.30 -4.15 -9.86
CA GLY A 32 8.57 -3.11 -10.54
C GLY A 32 7.30 -2.67 -9.82
N ILE A 33 6.77 -1.54 -10.28
CA ILE A 33 5.41 -1.08 -10.00
C ILE A 33 4.58 -1.43 -11.23
N LEU A 34 3.49 -2.16 -11.03
CA LEU A 34 2.46 -2.34 -12.05
C LEU A 34 1.69 -1.02 -12.16
N ILE A 35 1.58 -0.53 -13.37
CA ILE A 35 0.81 0.67 -13.73
C ILE A 35 -0.31 0.23 -14.66
N GLU A 36 -1.55 0.45 -14.26
CA GLU A 36 -2.74 0.15 -15.03
C GLU A 36 -3.54 1.42 -15.25
N CYS A 37 -3.77 1.74 -16.50
CA CYS A 37 -4.51 2.93 -16.93
C CYS A 37 -5.88 2.50 -17.44
N GLY A 38 -6.94 2.89 -16.73
CA GLY A 38 -8.34 2.63 -17.10
C GLY A 38 -8.91 3.69 -18.04
N SER A 39 -10.18 4.05 -17.84
CA SER A 39 -10.84 5.09 -18.61
C SER A 39 -10.53 6.52 -18.12
N ASP A 40 -10.39 6.69 -16.82
CA ASP A 40 -10.21 7.97 -16.10
C ASP A 40 -9.35 7.82 -14.85
N THR A 41 -8.82 6.62 -14.62
CA THR A 41 -8.05 6.26 -13.43
C THR A 41 -6.73 5.61 -13.78
N LEU A 42 -5.75 5.86 -12.94
CA LEU A 42 -4.43 5.23 -12.94
C LEU A 42 -4.27 4.47 -11.64
N SER A 43 -4.05 3.17 -11.73
CA SER A 43 -3.75 2.29 -10.61
C SER A 43 -2.26 2.00 -10.59
N LEU A 44 -1.60 2.23 -9.47
CA LEU A 44 -0.23 1.83 -9.22
C LEU A 44 -0.22 0.73 -8.16
N THR A 45 0.42 -0.39 -8.45
CA THR A 45 0.49 -1.54 -7.55
C THR A 45 1.93 -1.96 -7.30
N GLY A 46 2.30 -2.10 -6.03
CA GLY A 46 3.52 -2.76 -5.58
C GLY A 46 3.17 -3.98 -4.74
N TYR A 47 3.91 -5.08 -4.91
CA TYR A 47 3.64 -6.32 -4.20
C TYR A 47 4.90 -7.15 -4.01
N ASP A 48 5.13 -7.69 -2.79
CA ASP A 48 6.27 -8.54 -2.46
C ASP A 48 5.86 -9.97 -2.01
N PHE A 49 4.64 -10.41 -2.33
CA PHE A 49 3.95 -11.64 -1.90
C PHE A 49 3.51 -11.67 -0.43
N GLU A 50 4.07 -10.84 0.43
CA GLU A 50 3.67 -10.74 1.83
C GLU A 50 2.83 -9.49 2.08
N PHE A 51 3.15 -8.42 1.36
CA PHE A 51 2.55 -7.10 1.52
C PHE A 51 2.37 -6.43 0.16
N GLY A 52 1.19 -5.87 -0.08
CA GLY A 52 0.88 -5.12 -1.29
C GLY A 52 0.28 -3.76 -0.99
N ILE A 53 0.58 -2.79 -1.82
CA ILE A 53 -0.03 -1.46 -1.81
C ILE A 53 -0.54 -1.18 -3.20
N ASN A 54 -1.81 -0.76 -3.27
CA ASN A 54 -2.41 -0.21 -4.47
C ASN A 54 -2.81 1.24 -4.19
N THR A 55 -2.50 2.14 -5.11
CA THR A 55 -2.91 3.54 -5.07
C THR A 55 -3.59 3.91 -6.38
N ILE A 56 -4.75 4.54 -6.29
CA ILE A 56 -5.53 4.94 -7.46
C ILE A 56 -5.52 6.48 -7.54
N LEU A 57 -5.27 7.00 -8.73
CA LEU A 57 -5.30 8.42 -9.06
C LEU A 57 -6.33 8.68 -10.17
N SER A 58 -6.96 9.84 -10.16
CA SER A 58 -7.72 10.35 -11.30
C SER A 58 -6.76 11.01 -12.28
N VAL A 59 -6.82 10.64 -13.55
CA VAL A 59 -5.87 11.12 -14.56
C VAL A 59 -6.57 11.34 -15.91
N ASP A 60 -5.98 12.18 -16.75
CA ASP A 60 -6.43 12.37 -18.12
C ASP A 60 -5.90 11.23 -19.00
N VAL A 61 -6.80 10.32 -19.35
CA VAL A 61 -6.46 9.12 -20.13
C VAL A 61 -6.70 9.37 -21.62
N VAL A 62 -5.68 9.17 -22.43
CA VAL A 62 -5.77 9.19 -23.89
C VAL A 62 -5.92 7.76 -24.45
N GLU A 63 -5.16 6.83 -23.88
CA GLU A 63 -5.14 5.43 -24.30
C GLU A 63 -4.96 4.52 -23.08
N PRO A 64 -5.90 3.59 -22.80
CA PRO A 64 -5.78 2.65 -21.70
C PRO A 64 -4.68 1.61 -21.96
N GLY A 65 -4.27 0.91 -20.91
CA GLY A 65 -3.29 -0.17 -20.98
C GLY A 65 -2.57 -0.39 -19.67
N ALA A 66 -1.61 -1.31 -19.68
CA ALA A 66 -0.85 -1.68 -18.49
C ALA A 66 0.62 -1.92 -18.80
N ILE A 67 1.49 -1.68 -17.84
CA ILE A 67 2.93 -1.94 -17.93
C ILE A 67 3.54 -2.04 -16.53
N VAL A 68 4.61 -2.82 -16.40
CA VAL A 68 5.44 -2.85 -15.19
C VAL A 68 6.71 -2.05 -15.42
N ILE A 69 7.01 -1.12 -14.52
CA ILE A 69 8.23 -0.29 -14.57
C ILE A 69 9.05 -0.52 -13.30
N ASN A 70 10.37 -0.67 -13.44
CA ASN A 70 11.23 -0.79 -12.26
C ASN A 70 10.97 0.36 -11.27
N ALA A 71 10.62 0.01 -10.04
CA ALA A 71 10.12 0.94 -9.04
C ALA A 71 11.12 2.05 -8.71
N LYS A 72 12.40 1.69 -8.56
CA LYS A 72 13.44 2.66 -8.24
C LYS A 72 13.66 3.65 -9.38
N VAL A 73 13.73 3.16 -10.61
CA VAL A 73 13.94 4.00 -11.80
C VAL A 73 12.77 4.97 -11.97
N LEU A 74 11.54 4.47 -11.87
CA LEU A 74 10.33 5.29 -11.98
C LEU A 74 10.32 6.39 -10.91
N CYS A 75 10.43 6.02 -9.63
CA CYS A 75 10.38 6.98 -8.53
C CYS A 75 11.52 8.00 -8.60
N ASP A 76 12.73 7.59 -9.02
CA ASP A 76 13.87 8.52 -9.16
C ASP A 76 13.68 9.52 -10.31
N ILE A 77 13.02 9.12 -11.40
CA ILE A 77 12.65 10.01 -12.50
C ILE A 77 11.57 10.98 -12.04
N ILE A 78 10.42 10.48 -11.57
CA ILE A 78 9.28 11.33 -11.18
C ILE A 78 9.68 12.36 -10.13
N ARG A 79 10.48 11.98 -9.14
CA ARG A 79 10.96 12.89 -8.08
C ARG A 79 11.81 14.04 -8.60
N LYS A 80 12.43 13.90 -9.78
CA LYS A 80 13.31 14.92 -10.40
C LYS A 80 12.58 15.83 -11.38
N LEU A 81 11.32 15.54 -11.70
CA LEU A 81 10.52 16.40 -12.57
C LEU A 81 10.20 17.71 -11.86
N ALA A 82 10.33 18.82 -12.58
CA ALA A 82 10.13 20.16 -12.04
C ALA A 82 8.78 20.78 -12.44
N ASP A 83 8.17 20.29 -13.51
CA ASP A 83 6.91 20.80 -14.03
C ASP A 83 5.70 20.17 -13.31
N VAL A 84 4.55 20.87 -13.43
CA VAL A 84 3.31 20.47 -12.77
C VAL A 84 2.78 19.18 -13.37
N ASP A 85 2.80 19.04 -14.69
CA ASP A 85 2.21 17.90 -15.41
C ASP A 85 3.29 16.96 -15.93
N VAL A 86 2.96 15.67 -15.91
CA VAL A 86 3.73 14.60 -16.52
C VAL A 86 2.85 13.75 -17.42
N THR A 87 3.33 13.50 -18.65
CA THR A 87 2.72 12.58 -19.60
C THR A 87 3.57 11.31 -19.68
N VAL A 88 2.90 10.17 -19.55
CA VAL A 88 3.52 8.85 -19.74
C VAL A 88 2.90 8.19 -20.96
N GLU A 89 3.73 7.74 -21.88
CA GLU A 89 3.32 7.04 -23.10
C GLU A 89 4.09 5.74 -23.24
N THR A 90 3.40 4.66 -23.64
CA THR A 90 4.04 3.36 -23.90
C THR A 90 3.79 2.89 -25.32
N ASN A 91 4.81 2.28 -25.91
CA ASN A 91 4.73 1.55 -27.18
C ASN A 91 5.39 0.18 -26.99
N GLY A 92 4.57 -0.86 -26.83
CA GLY A 92 5.04 -2.14 -26.31
C GLY A 92 5.70 -1.95 -24.95
N THR A 93 6.92 -2.43 -24.77
CA THR A 93 7.70 -2.27 -23.52
C THR A 93 8.49 -0.96 -23.45
N SER A 94 8.50 -0.16 -24.49
CA SER A 94 9.15 1.17 -24.44
C SER A 94 8.25 2.17 -23.74
N VAL A 95 8.79 2.87 -22.74
CA VAL A 95 8.09 3.89 -21.95
C VAL A 95 8.77 5.23 -22.12
N SER A 96 8.00 6.24 -22.50
CA SER A 96 8.43 7.64 -22.56
C SER A 96 7.73 8.44 -21.46
N ILE A 97 8.50 9.12 -20.62
CA ILE A 97 8.03 10.01 -19.56
C ILE A 97 8.42 11.43 -19.93
N ILE A 98 7.45 12.30 -20.12
CA ILE A 98 7.63 13.66 -20.63
C ILE A 98 7.04 14.65 -19.62
N SER A 99 7.83 15.67 -19.25
CA SER A 99 7.38 16.77 -18.38
C SER A 99 8.13 18.04 -18.78
N GLY A 100 7.43 19.01 -19.37
CA GLY A 100 8.01 20.21 -19.95
C GLY A 100 9.08 19.89 -21.00
N ALA A 101 10.30 20.33 -20.74
CA ALA A 101 11.44 20.06 -21.62
C ALA A 101 12.17 18.73 -21.32
N ALA A 102 11.83 18.07 -20.23
CA ALA A 102 12.45 16.82 -19.83
C ALA A 102 11.76 15.63 -20.51
N GLN A 103 12.56 14.73 -21.09
CA GLN A 103 12.07 13.47 -21.64
C GLN A 103 13.01 12.33 -21.24
N TYR A 104 12.41 11.28 -20.71
CA TYR A 104 13.10 10.04 -20.32
C TYR A 104 12.50 8.88 -21.08
N ASN A 105 13.37 8.05 -21.67
CA ASN A 105 12.96 6.80 -22.33
C ASN A 105 13.56 5.64 -21.55
N ILE A 106 12.69 4.73 -21.10
CA ILE A 106 13.05 3.55 -20.33
C ILE A 106 12.36 2.32 -20.89
N THR A 107 12.78 1.14 -20.45
CA THR A 107 12.13 -0.11 -20.82
C THR A 107 11.33 -0.65 -19.64
N GLY A 108 10.06 -0.96 -19.86
CA GLY A 108 9.19 -1.66 -18.95
C GLY A 108 9.17 -3.18 -19.22
N ILE A 109 8.34 -3.87 -18.46
CA ILE A 109 8.07 -5.31 -18.57
C ILE A 109 6.57 -5.46 -18.82
N ASP A 110 6.16 -6.53 -19.50
CA ASP A 110 4.77 -6.83 -19.74
C ASP A 110 4.00 -6.99 -18.41
N ALA A 111 2.79 -6.46 -18.38
CA ALA A 111 1.94 -6.51 -17.19
C ALA A 111 1.35 -7.90 -16.93
N GLU A 112 1.25 -8.76 -17.96
CA GLU A 112 0.66 -10.11 -17.84
C GLU A 112 1.42 -11.00 -16.86
N ASP A 113 2.72 -10.76 -16.66
CA ASP A 113 3.57 -11.50 -15.74
C ASP A 113 3.52 -10.99 -14.28
N TYR A 114 2.75 -9.94 -14.00
CA TYR A 114 2.67 -9.39 -12.65
C TYR A 114 1.68 -10.17 -11.78
N PRO A 115 2.05 -10.57 -10.55
CA PRO A 115 1.15 -11.35 -9.70
C PRO A 115 -0.05 -10.53 -9.23
N GLU A 116 -1.23 -11.14 -9.27
CA GLU A 116 -2.45 -10.50 -8.76
C GLU A 116 -2.38 -10.27 -7.24
N LEU A 117 -2.86 -9.10 -6.80
CA LEU A 117 -3.07 -8.85 -5.39
C LEU A 117 -4.20 -9.72 -4.84
N PRO A 118 -4.02 -10.31 -3.64
CA PRO A 118 -5.10 -11.04 -2.99
C PRO A 118 -6.30 -10.11 -2.72
N SER A 119 -7.50 -10.59 -3.05
CA SER A 119 -8.74 -9.91 -2.70
C SER A 119 -9.39 -10.55 -1.47
N VAL A 120 -10.06 -9.74 -0.66
CA VAL A 120 -10.84 -10.19 0.50
C VAL A 120 -12.32 -9.92 0.23
N ASN A 121 -13.05 -10.95 -0.22
CA ASN A 121 -14.47 -10.83 -0.57
C ASN A 121 -15.40 -11.36 0.53
N ASP A 122 -14.89 -12.17 1.47
CA ASP A 122 -15.66 -12.91 2.46
C ASP A 122 -15.46 -12.38 3.90
N GLY A 123 -14.89 -11.17 4.04
CA GLY A 123 -14.56 -10.60 5.35
C GLY A 123 -15.68 -9.73 5.92
N PHE A 124 -15.58 -9.45 7.23
CA PHE A 124 -16.41 -8.45 7.90
C PHE A 124 -15.58 -7.18 8.07
N PRO A 125 -15.88 -6.11 7.30
CA PRO A 125 -15.16 -4.85 7.45
C PRO A 125 -15.55 -4.15 8.76
N PHE A 126 -14.60 -3.49 9.37
CA PHE A 126 -14.83 -2.52 10.43
C PHE A 126 -14.08 -1.23 10.13
N GLU A 127 -14.60 -0.15 10.68
CA GLU A 127 -14.02 1.17 10.52
C GLU A 127 -13.32 1.60 11.81
N ILE A 128 -12.18 2.24 11.65
CA ILE A 128 -11.41 2.81 12.76
C ILE A 128 -10.71 4.08 12.27
N SER A 129 -10.66 5.13 13.10
CA SER A 129 -9.95 6.35 12.70
C SER A 129 -8.44 6.12 12.56
N GLN A 130 -7.83 6.83 11.64
CA GLN A 130 -6.39 6.72 11.37
C GLN A 130 -5.57 7.08 12.62
N SER A 131 -5.94 8.16 13.31
CA SER A 131 -5.28 8.60 14.54
C SER A 131 -5.35 7.54 15.64
N LEU A 132 -6.50 6.87 15.81
CA LEU A 132 -6.68 5.84 16.84
C LEU A 132 -5.84 4.59 16.57
N ILE A 133 -5.93 4.02 15.36
CA ILE A 133 -5.15 2.81 15.03
C ILE A 133 -3.65 3.09 15.04
N TYR A 134 -3.21 4.29 14.59
CA TYR A 134 -1.82 4.74 14.70
C TYR A 134 -1.37 4.74 16.17
N SER A 135 -2.14 5.38 17.05
CA SER A 135 -1.84 5.45 18.49
C SER A 135 -1.75 4.05 19.12
N MET A 136 -2.70 3.16 18.81
CA MET A 136 -2.71 1.78 19.32
C MET A 136 -1.45 1.03 18.89
N ILE A 137 -1.07 1.13 17.62
CA ILE A 137 0.13 0.48 17.08
C ILE A 137 1.39 1.03 17.73
N MET A 138 1.56 2.36 17.81
CA MET A 138 2.76 2.96 18.39
C MET A 138 2.97 2.60 19.86
N GLN A 139 1.88 2.37 20.61
CA GLN A 139 1.92 1.97 22.01
C GLN A 139 2.22 0.47 22.24
N THR A 140 2.23 -0.33 21.18
CA THR A 140 2.42 -1.79 21.31
C THR A 140 3.55 -2.34 20.45
N LEU A 141 3.84 -1.74 19.29
CA LEU A 141 4.82 -2.22 18.32
C LEU A 141 6.26 -2.27 18.88
N PHE A 142 6.61 -1.40 19.82
CA PHE A 142 7.94 -1.38 20.44
C PHE A 142 8.26 -2.68 21.22
N ALA A 143 7.22 -3.39 21.68
CA ALA A 143 7.36 -4.63 22.41
C ALA A 143 7.40 -5.87 21.51
N VAL A 144 7.24 -5.73 20.20
CA VAL A 144 7.34 -6.82 19.23
C VAL A 144 8.83 -7.12 18.94
N ALA A 145 9.23 -8.41 18.93
CA ALA A 145 10.59 -8.81 18.68
C ALA A 145 11.10 -8.36 17.30
N ASP A 146 12.38 -7.92 17.24
CA ASP A 146 13.07 -7.54 16.01
C ASP A 146 13.84 -8.70 15.36
N ASN A 147 14.04 -9.79 16.09
CA ASN A 147 14.97 -10.84 15.71
C ASN A 147 14.23 -12.07 15.17
N GLU A 148 14.59 -12.50 13.96
CA GLU A 148 14.06 -13.72 13.33
C GLU A 148 14.43 -15.01 14.11
N ALA A 149 15.43 -14.94 15.00
CA ALA A 149 15.76 -16.03 15.92
C ALA A 149 14.74 -16.22 17.05
N SER A 150 13.82 -15.26 17.23
CA SER A 150 12.69 -15.36 18.15
C SER A 150 11.63 -16.31 17.60
N LYS A 151 10.74 -16.82 18.48
CA LYS A 151 9.58 -17.59 17.98
C LYS A 151 8.79 -16.74 16.99
N PRO A 152 8.35 -17.31 15.86
CA PRO A 152 7.63 -16.55 14.82
C PRO A 152 6.43 -15.75 15.34
N VAL A 153 5.72 -16.24 16.37
CA VAL A 153 4.60 -15.55 17.00
C VAL A 153 4.99 -14.23 17.69
N TYR A 154 6.26 -14.00 17.98
CA TYR A 154 6.77 -12.78 18.61
C TYR A 154 7.24 -11.73 17.60
N THR A 155 7.39 -12.10 16.33
CA THR A 155 7.86 -11.19 15.27
C THR A 155 6.74 -10.37 14.62
N GLY A 156 5.52 -10.49 15.11
CA GLY A 156 4.36 -9.74 14.65
C GLY A 156 3.53 -9.15 15.80
N LEU A 157 2.71 -8.18 15.44
CA LEU A 157 1.73 -7.60 16.34
C LEU A 157 0.45 -8.45 16.29
N LYS A 158 0.00 -8.94 17.45
CA LYS A 158 -1.24 -9.70 17.55
C LYS A 158 -2.43 -8.74 17.64
N PHE A 159 -3.43 -9.00 16.82
CA PHE A 159 -4.75 -8.38 16.86
C PHE A 159 -5.75 -9.41 17.37
N GLU A 160 -6.61 -8.98 18.27
CA GLU A 160 -7.72 -9.78 18.80
C GLU A 160 -8.97 -8.91 18.82
N ILE A 161 -10.02 -9.40 18.16
CA ILE A 161 -11.33 -8.75 18.15
C ILE A 161 -12.29 -9.65 18.89
N LYS A 162 -12.83 -9.14 19.98
CA LYS A 162 -13.76 -9.84 20.83
C LYS A 162 -14.74 -8.88 21.50
N GLU A 163 -16.04 -9.19 21.49
CA GLU A 163 -17.08 -8.40 22.19
C GLU A 163 -17.04 -6.89 21.85
N ASN A 164 -16.82 -6.55 20.57
CA ASN A 164 -16.65 -5.16 20.09
C ASN A 164 -15.44 -4.42 20.71
N GLU A 165 -14.42 -5.15 21.14
CA GLU A 165 -13.15 -4.62 21.60
C GLU A 165 -12.01 -5.08 20.66
N LEU A 166 -11.21 -4.15 20.16
CA LEU A 166 -9.96 -4.42 19.47
C LEU A 166 -8.83 -4.38 20.47
N THR A 167 -8.11 -5.48 20.60
CA THR A 167 -6.91 -5.57 21.44
C THR A 167 -5.68 -5.78 20.58
N LEU A 168 -4.67 -4.91 20.73
CA LEU A 168 -3.36 -5.07 20.14
C LEU A 168 -2.37 -5.54 21.21
N ILE A 169 -1.57 -6.57 20.87
CA ILE A 169 -0.60 -7.18 21.78
C ILE A 169 0.76 -7.31 21.10
N GLY A 170 1.77 -6.64 21.65
CA GLY A 170 3.17 -6.80 21.30
C GLY A 170 3.93 -7.52 22.40
N VAL A 171 4.78 -8.51 22.05
CA VAL A 171 5.57 -9.26 23.01
C VAL A 171 6.91 -9.74 22.37
N ASP A 172 8.00 -9.72 23.14
CA ASP A 172 9.32 -10.22 22.72
C ASP A 172 9.92 -11.26 23.68
N GLY A 173 9.16 -11.69 24.69
CA GLY A 173 9.60 -12.63 25.70
C GLY A 173 10.15 -11.98 26.97
N TYR A 174 10.47 -10.67 26.96
CA TYR A 174 10.93 -9.90 28.10
C TYR A 174 9.95 -8.83 28.52
N ARG A 175 9.18 -8.30 27.59
CA ARG A 175 8.18 -7.23 27.79
C ARG A 175 6.91 -7.56 27.01
N LEU A 176 5.82 -7.02 27.52
CA LEU A 176 4.48 -7.18 26.96
C LEU A 176 3.82 -5.81 26.95
N ALA A 177 3.29 -5.39 25.82
CA ALA A 177 2.47 -4.21 25.68
C ALA A 177 1.09 -4.59 25.18
N ILE A 178 0.04 -4.06 25.81
CA ILE A 178 -1.36 -4.32 25.44
C ILE A 178 -2.07 -2.97 25.36
N ARG A 179 -2.81 -2.76 24.27
CA ARG A 179 -3.71 -1.63 24.09
C ARG A 179 -5.08 -2.14 23.64
N LYS A 180 -6.15 -1.62 24.25
CA LYS A 180 -7.53 -2.01 24.00
C LYS A 180 -8.38 -0.80 23.67
N GLU A 181 -9.25 -0.95 22.68
CA GLU A 181 -10.22 0.08 22.30
C GLU A 181 -11.54 -0.56 21.86
N LYS A 182 -12.63 0.12 22.13
CA LYS A 182 -13.95 -0.29 21.64
C LYS A 182 -14.07 0.09 20.16
N ILE A 183 -14.54 -0.87 19.37
CA ILE A 183 -14.82 -0.69 17.95
C ILE A 183 -16.25 -1.12 17.65
N ASN A 184 -16.79 -0.67 16.53
CA ASN A 184 -18.05 -1.15 16.02
C ASN A 184 -17.79 -2.30 15.03
N TYR A 185 -17.94 -3.54 15.50
CA TYR A 185 -17.68 -4.75 14.73
C TYR A 185 -18.83 -5.75 14.91
N SER A 186 -19.32 -6.28 13.79
CA SER A 186 -20.47 -7.20 13.76
C SER A 186 -20.13 -8.61 13.28
N GLY A 187 -18.84 -8.90 13.06
CA GLY A 187 -18.37 -10.22 12.64
C GLY A 187 -18.06 -11.16 13.79
N ASP A 188 -17.54 -12.32 13.46
CA ASP A 188 -17.13 -13.34 14.42
C ASP A 188 -15.87 -12.90 15.19
N GLU A 189 -15.71 -13.40 16.42
CA GLU A 189 -14.47 -13.21 17.18
C GLU A 189 -13.27 -13.75 16.38
N MET A 190 -12.20 -12.97 16.30
CA MET A 190 -11.03 -13.38 15.55
C MET A 190 -9.72 -12.96 16.19
N THR A 191 -8.70 -13.72 15.85
CA THR A 191 -7.32 -13.46 16.28
C THR A 191 -6.36 -13.70 15.12
N PHE A 192 -5.48 -12.74 14.86
CA PHE A 192 -4.46 -12.86 13.82
C PHE A 192 -3.19 -12.10 14.22
N ILE A 193 -2.11 -12.38 13.52
CA ILE A 193 -0.81 -11.73 13.75
C ILE A 193 -0.36 -11.10 12.43
N VAL A 194 -0.03 -9.80 12.48
CA VAL A 194 0.51 -9.08 11.34
C VAL A 194 2.02 -8.89 11.56
N PRO A 195 2.87 -9.28 10.58
CA PRO A 195 4.32 -9.13 10.70
C PRO A 195 4.73 -7.69 11.00
N LYS A 196 5.74 -7.51 11.84
CA LYS A 196 6.26 -6.19 12.24
C LYS A 196 6.66 -5.32 11.05
N LYS A 197 7.23 -5.93 9.99
CA LYS A 197 7.60 -5.26 8.74
C LYS A 197 6.36 -4.61 8.10
N THR A 198 5.29 -5.36 7.93
CA THR A 198 4.02 -4.89 7.34
C THR A 198 3.40 -3.75 8.16
N ILE A 199 3.36 -3.89 9.49
CA ILE A 199 2.86 -2.83 10.39
C ILE A 199 3.70 -1.56 10.29
N ARG A 200 5.02 -1.67 10.19
CA ARG A 200 5.91 -0.50 10.02
C ARG A 200 5.66 0.25 8.71
N GLU A 201 5.35 -0.45 7.63
CA GLU A 201 5.01 0.22 6.38
C GLU A 201 3.60 0.81 6.42
N PHE A 202 2.64 0.10 7.02
CA PHE A 202 1.27 0.59 7.21
C PHE A 202 1.23 1.92 7.98
N VAL A 203 1.97 2.02 9.10
CA VAL A 203 2.06 3.23 9.92
C VAL A 203 2.60 4.46 9.15
N LYS A 204 3.39 4.25 8.09
CA LYS A 204 3.94 5.35 7.27
C LYS A 204 2.94 5.88 6.23
N ILE A 205 1.85 5.15 5.99
CA ILE A 205 0.82 5.49 4.99
C ILE A 205 -0.34 6.22 5.63
N ILE A 206 -0.71 5.83 6.86
CA ILE A 206 -1.81 6.45 7.59
C ILE A 206 -1.39 7.81 8.18
N ASP A 207 -2.36 8.73 8.26
CA ASP A 207 -2.15 10.05 8.86
C ASP A 207 -2.44 10.01 10.36
N PRO A 208 -1.42 10.25 11.23
CA PRO A 208 -1.60 10.21 12.68
C PRO A 208 -2.49 11.32 13.24
N GLU A 209 -2.73 12.37 12.49
CA GLU A 209 -3.54 13.52 12.90
C GLU A 209 -4.96 13.49 12.32
N SER A 210 -5.23 12.54 11.41
CA SER A 210 -6.53 12.41 10.75
C SER A 210 -7.50 11.59 11.59
N ASP A 211 -8.69 12.15 11.81
CA ASP A 211 -9.84 11.42 12.39
C ASP A 211 -10.68 10.69 11.33
N GLU A 212 -10.27 10.76 10.04
CA GLU A 212 -10.93 10.00 8.98
C GLU A 212 -10.77 8.50 9.23
N ASN A 213 -11.85 7.78 8.96
CA ASN A 213 -11.84 6.33 9.12
C ASN A 213 -11.12 5.64 7.97
N ILE A 214 -10.43 4.57 8.31
CA ILE A 214 -10.04 3.53 7.37
C ILE A 214 -10.92 2.32 7.56
N SER A 215 -11.27 1.67 6.46
CA SER A 215 -11.97 0.40 6.48
C SER A 215 -10.96 -0.76 6.48
N ILE A 216 -11.04 -1.63 7.47
CA ILE A 216 -10.19 -2.82 7.57
C ILE A 216 -11.07 -4.04 7.34
N ASN A 217 -10.82 -4.77 6.27
CA ASN A 217 -11.52 -5.99 5.93
C ASN A 217 -10.60 -7.20 6.17
N ILE A 218 -11.05 -8.12 7.00
CA ILE A 218 -10.24 -9.26 7.44
C ILE A 218 -10.83 -10.53 6.85
N GLY A 219 -10.09 -11.14 5.93
CA GLY A 219 -10.39 -12.46 5.40
C GLY A 219 -9.63 -13.57 6.11
N LYS A 220 -9.82 -14.80 5.66
CA LYS A 220 -9.21 -15.99 6.28
C LYS A 220 -7.67 -16.02 6.20
N ARG A 221 -7.08 -15.38 5.19
CA ARG A 221 -5.64 -15.41 4.91
C ARG A 221 -5.02 -14.04 4.68
N HIS A 222 -5.83 -13.03 4.37
CA HIS A 222 -5.37 -11.71 3.99
C HIS A 222 -6.20 -10.66 4.71
N ILE A 223 -5.59 -9.51 4.93
CA ILE A 223 -6.22 -8.32 5.49
C ILE A 223 -6.05 -7.22 4.47
N VAL A 224 -7.13 -6.52 4.15
CA VAL A 224 -7.14 -5.37 3.27
C VAL A 224 -7.54 -4.15 4.08
N SER A 225 -6.71 -3.13 4.06
CA SER A 225 -7.03 -1.82 4.62
C SER A 225 -7.24 -0.83 3.48
N VAL A 226 -8.38 -0.15 3.49
CA VAL A 226 -8.74 0.85 2.48
C VAL A 226 -8.85 2.21 3.16
N SER A 227 -8.03 3.14 2.70
CA SER A 227 -8.12 4.55 3.08
C SER A 227 -8.63 5.36 1.90
N TYR A 228 -9.74 6.05 2.08
CA TYR A 228 -10.32 6.96 1.09
C TYR A 228 -9.78 8.38 1.33
N THR A 229 -8.49 8.61 1.13
CA THR A 229 -7.96 9.96 1.12
C THR A 229 -8.28 10.62 -0.22
N HIS A 230 -9.32 11.47 -0.21
CA HIS A 230 -9.73 12.39 -1.28
C HIS A 230 -9.90 11.81 -2.69
N LEU A 231 -11.00 11.11 -2.91
CA LEU A 231 -11.70 11.15 -4.19
C LEU A 231 -12.88 12.13 -4.03
N THR A 232 -12.66 13.41 -4.28
CA THR A 232 -13.76 14.31 -4.61
C THR A 232 -14.22 13.94 -6.02
N LEU A 233 -15.25 13.11 -6.10
CA LEU A 233 -16.01 12.98 -7.34
C LEU A 233 -16.66 14.34 -7.61
N PRO A 234 -16.46 14.96 -8.79
CA PRO A 234 -17.24 16.12 -9.16
C PRO A 234 -18.72 15.73 -9.25
N THR A 235 -19.55 16.42 -8.50
CA THR A 235 -21.02 16.38 -8.62
C THR A 235 -21.48 16.98 -9.92
#